data_f9a3b727f753d8bffdbd96bbf58834ab
#
_entry.id   f9a3b727f753d8bffdbd96bbf58834ab
#
_cell.length_a   1.000
_cell.length_b   1.000
_cell.length_c   1.000
_cell.angle_alpha   90.00
_cell.angle_beta   90.00
_cell.angle_gamma   90.00
#
_symmetry.space_group_name_H-M   'P 1'
#
loop_
_entity.id
_entity.type
_entity.pdbx_description
1 polymer ?
#
loop_
_entity_poly.entity_id
_entity_poly.type
_entity_poly.pdbx_seq_one_letter_code
_entity_poly.pdbx_strand_id
1 'polypeptide(L)' 'MFNTLEEAFECYGRENLVPIDFIKQQIFYAKHGCQPKFIWEKEGTNGKLTCWYLKTETNYIYKKWLANKPL' A
#
# COMPACT_ATOMS: atom_id res chain seq x y z
N MET A 1 -14.37 -2.50 7.14
CA MET A 1 -13.50 -1.61 6.34
C MET A 1 -13.58 -0.18 6.86
N PHE A 2 -12.48 0.55 6.79
CA PHE A 2 -12.44 1.92 7.26
C PHE A 2 -13.09 2.87 6.27
N ASN A 3 -13.76 3.89 6.76
CA ASN A 3 -14.39 4.90 5.91
C ASN A 3 -13.42 6.05 5.58
N THR A 4 -12.43 6.27 6.42
CA THR A 4 -11.45 7.33 6.21
C THR A 4 -10.05 6.83 6.51
N LEU A 5 -9.05 7.51 5.93
CA LEU A 5 -7.64 7.22 6.19
C LEU A 5 -7.30 7.43 7.67
N GLU A 6 -7.93 8.40 8.30
CA GLU A 6 -7.70 8.70 9.71
C GLU A 6 -8.11 7.53 10.60
N GLU A 7 -9.22 6.86 10.28
CA GLU A 7 -9.64 5.66 11.01
C GLU A 7 -8.60 4.55 10.89
N ALA A 8 -8.02 4.37 9.71
CA ALA A 8 -6.99 3.39 9.50
C ALA A 8 -5.74 3.72 10.32
N PHE A 9 -5.36 5.00 10.36
CA PHE A 9 -4.23 5.46 11.18
C PHE A 9 -4.47 5.20 12.67
N GLU A 10 -5.69 5.43 13.14
CA GLU A 10 -6.03 5.17 14.55
C GLU A 10 -5.95 3.67 14.88
N CYS A 11 -6.37 2.82 13.95
CA CYS A 11 -6.38 1.39 14.18
C CYS A 11 -4.97 0.78 14.18
N TYR A 12 -4.13 1.17 13.21
CA TYR A 12 -2.83 0.54 13.00
C TYR A 12 -1.64 1.37 13.46
N GLY A 13 -1.85 2.68 13.69
CA GLY A 13 -0.75 3.60 13.92
C GLY A 13 -0.21 4.15 12.61
N ARG A 14 -0.12 5.48 12.51
CA ARG A 14 0.32 6.12 11.27
C ARG A 14 1.72 5.68 10.83
N GLU A 15 2.61 5.49 11.81
CA GLU A 15 3.99 5.07 11.55
C GLU A 15 4.11 3.62 11.09
N ASN A 16 3.04 2.84 11.25
CA ASN A 16 3.01 1.43 10.86
C ASN A 16 2.43 1.18 9.48
N LEU A 17 1.93 2.23 8.82
CA LEU A 17 1.36 2.13 7.50
C LEU A 17 2.27 2.79 6.46
N VAL A 18 2.31 2.21 5.27
CA VAL A 18 3.11 2.74 4.17
C VAL A 18 2.23 2.89 2.93
N PRO A 19 2.24 4.08 2.28
CA PRO A 19 1.47 4.30 1.07
C PRO A 19 2.25 3.86 -0.17
N ILE A 20 1.57 3.17 -1.07
CA ILE A 20 2.12 2.76 -2.36
C ILE A 20 1.22 3.29 -3.45
N ASP A 21 1.74 4.17 -4.31
CA ASP A 21 1.01 4.77 -5.42
C ASP A 21 1.30 4.09 -6.76
N PHE A 22 2.45 3.44 -6.87
CA PHE A 22 2.90 2.88 -8.13
C PHE A 22 2.14 1.60 -8.46
N ILE A 23 1.38 1.62 -9.56
CA ILE A 23 0.47 0.52 -9.87
C ILE A 23 1.21 -0.81 -10.09
N LYS A 24 2.39 -0.79 -10.67
CA LYS A 24 3.16 -2.02 -10.87
C LYS A 24 3.57 -2.65 -9.55
N GLN A 25 3.89 -1.83 -8.57
CA GLN A 25 4.21 -2.29 -7.23
C GLN A 25 2.98 -2.85 -6.53
N GLN A 26 1.84 -2.20 -6.69
CA GLN A 26 0.57 -2.68 -6.15
C GLN A 26 0.23 -4.07 -6.70
N ILE A 27 0.39 -4.25 -8.01
CA ILE A 27 0.15 -5.53 -8.68
C ILE A 27 1.11 -6.60 -8.17
N PHE A 28 2.38 -6.25 -8.03
CA PHE A 28 3.41 -7.16 -7.53
C PHE A 28 3.06 -7.64 -6.12
N TYR A 29 2.66 -6.72 -5.25
CA TYR A 29 2.28 -7.06 -3.88
C TYR A 29 1.06 -7.98 -3.86
N ALA A 30 0.05 -7.69 -4.69
CA ALA A 30 -1.14 -8.53 -4.79
C ALA A 30 -0.80 -9.95 -5.26
N LYS A 31 0.08 -10.08 -6.23
CA LYS A 31 0.53 -11.39 -6.74
C LYS A 31 1.25 -12.21 -5.67
N HIS A 32 1.85 -11.55 -4.71
CA HIS A 32 2.55 -12.22 -3.60
C HIS A 32 1.69 -12.35 -2.34
N GLY A 33 0.39 -12.09 -2.47
CA GLY A 33 -0.53 -12.27 -1.36
C GLY A 33 -0.54 -11.17 -0.32
N CYS A 34 0.13 -10.06 -0.59
CA CYS A 34 0.13 -8.92 0.32
C CYS A 34 -1.04 -8.00 0.01
N GLN A 35 -1.97 -7.89 0.94
CA GLN A 35 -3.18 -7.09 0.77
C GLN A 35 -3.06 -5.74 1.47
N PRO A 36 -3.54 -4.65 0.85
CA PRO A 36 -3.58 -3.37 1.53
C PRO A 36 -4.62 -3.37 2.65
N LYS A 37 -4.36 -2.59 3.69
CA LYS A 37 -5.32 -2.41 4.78
C LYS A 37 -6.33 -1.33 4.47
N PHE A 38 -5.98 -0.41 3.59
CA PHE A 38 -6.84 0.68 3.18
C PHE A 38 -6.46 1.15 1.79
N ILE A 39 -7.47 1.44 0.96
CA ILE A 39 -7.28 1.96 -0.39
C ILE A 39 -7.99 3.31 -0.46
N TRP A 40 -7.29 4.32 -0.96
CA TRP A 40 -7.81 5.67 -1.05
C TRP A 40 -7.52 6.26 -2.41
N GLU A 41 -8.51 6.94 -2.98
CA GLU A 41 -8.28 7.66 -4.23
C GLU A 41 -7.46 8.90 -3.96
N LYS A 42 -6.33 9.01 -4.66
CA LYS A 42 -5.43 10.16 -4.48
C LYS A 42 -6.06 11.41 -5.10
N GLU A 43 -6.21 12.45 -4.28
CA GLU A 43 -6.80 13.71 -4.73
C GLU A 43 -6.01 14.34 -5.87
N GLY A 44 -6.74 14.93 -6.83
CA GLY A 44 -6.15 15.60 -7.97
C GLY A 44 -5.53 14.69 -9.01
N THR A 45 -5.76 13.38 -8.91
CA THR A 45 -5.17 12.42 -9.86
C THR A 45 -6.24 11.51 -10.44
N ASN A 46 -6.86 11.86 -11.47
CA ASN A 46 -7.91 11.09 -12.16
C ASN A 46 -7.88 9.56 -11.95
N GLY A 47 -8.45 9.10 -10.85
CA GLY A 47 -8.62 7.69 -10.59
C GLY A 47 -7.38 6.91 -10.14
N LYS A 48 -6.30 7.58 -9.79
CA LYS A 48 -5.13 6.90 -9.23
C LYS A 48 -5.42 6.53 -7.78
N LEU A 49 -5.02 5.31 -7.41
CA LEU A 49 -5.26 4.80 -6.07
C LEU A 49 -3.98 4.72 -5.28
N THR A 50 -4.07 5.11 -4.00
CA THR A 50 -3.00 4.86 -3.03
C THR A 50 -3.43 3.67 -2.20
N CYS A 51 -2.59 2.63 -2.16
CA CYS A 51 -2.82 1.47 -1.32
C CYS A 51 -1.95 1.59 -0.07
N TRP A 52 -2.57 1.53 1.10
CA TRP A 52 -1.88 1.64 2.37
C TRP A 52 -1.68 0.24 2.96
N TYR A 53 -0.42 -0.14 3.11
CA TYR A 53 -0.04 -1.47 3.61
C TYR A 53 0.52 -1.37 5.02
N LEU A 54 0.38 -2.46 5.78
CA LEU A 54 1.02 -2.57 7.08
C LEU A 54 2.50 -2.90 6.87
N LYS A 55 3.40 -2.08 7.42
CA LYS A 55 4.84 -2.23 7.20
C LYS A 55 5.35 -3.62 7.52
N THR A 56 4.89 -4.21 8.62
CA THR A 56 5.34 -5.54 9.04
C THR A 56 4.99 -6.62 8.03
N GLU A 57 3.96 -6.40 7.22
CA GLU A 57 3.54 -7.36 6.19
C GLU A 57 4.27 -7.15 4.88
N THR A 58 4.91 -5.99 4.70
CA THR A 58 5.56 -5.66 3.42
C THR A 58 7.07 -5.75 3.45
N ASN A 59 7.68 -5.89 4.62
CA ASN A 59 9.14 -5.83 4.74
C ASN A 59 9.87 -6.78 3.78
N TYR A 60 9.49 -8.07 3.78
CA TYR A 60 10.18 -9.03 2.92
C TYR A 60 9.79 -8.87 1.45
N ILE A 61 8.54 -8.50 1.19
CA ILE A 61 8.03 -8.32 -0.17
C ILE A 61 8.65 -7.10 -0.83
N TYR A 62 8.91 -6.06 -0.04
CA TYR A 62 9.59 -4.87 -0.53
C TYR A 62 10.99 -5.20 -1.04
N LYS A 63 11.70 -6.06 -0.34
CA LYS A 63 13.03 -6.52 -0.78
C LYS A 63 12.93 -7.26 -2.11
N LYS A 64 11.91 -8.11 -2.27
CA LYS A 64 11.67 -8.80 -3.54
C LYS A 64 11.33 -7.81 -4.66
N TRP A 65 10.52 -6.81 -4.33
CA TRP A 65 10.17 -5.76 -5.29
C TRP A 65 11.42 -5.03 -5.79
N LEU A 66 12.31 -4.65 -4.89
CA LEU A 66 13.54 -3.97 -5.26
C LEU A 66 14.42 -4.83 -6.16
N ALA A 67 14.47 -6.14 -5.91
CA ALA A 67 15.26 -7.07 -6.71
C ALA A 67 14.67 -7.31 -8.10
N ASN A 68 13.36 -7.17 -8.26
CA ASN A 68 12.63 -7.45 -9.51
C ASN A 68 11.98 -6.22 -10.10
N LYS A 69 12.36 -5.05 -9.64
CA LYS A 69 11.77 -3.79 -10.05
C LYS A 69 11.90 -3.59 -11.56
N PRO A 70 10.80 -3.30 -12.25
CA PRO A 70 10.88 -3.02 -13.68
C PRO A 70 11.60 -1.69 -13.91
N LEU A 71 12.43 -1.69 -14.92
CA LEU A 71 13.19 -0.49 -15.31
C LEU A 71 12.36 0.40 -16.23
#